data_22ba233afee215dc7e48b9d20011362c
#
_entry.id   22ba233afee215dc7e48b9d20011362c
#
_cell.length_a   1.000
_cell.length_b   1.000
_cell.length_c   1.000
_cell.angle_alpha   90.00
_cell.angle_beta   90.00
_cell.angle_gamma   90.00
#
_symmetry.space_group_name_H-M   'P 1'
#
loop_
_entity.id
_entity.type
_entity.pdbx_description
1 polymer ?
#
loop_
_entity_poly.entity_id
_entity_poly.type
_entity_poly.pdbx_seq_one_letter_code
_entity_poly.pdbx_strand_id
1 'polypeptide(L)'
;ALIERTMKEIIEPTMRGMTEGGHPFSGVFFAGLMITARGPELIEYNVRFGDPECQVLMMRLKSDLLSLLHATATGTLDQVSAEWREEAALTVVVASKGYPGAYEKNTPIASLPQAQDGAKVFHAGTALKDGQLVATGGTVGEPQAAAYALVDGIEWHNGFCRRDIGWQAIAREKA
;
A
#
# COMPACT_ATOMS: atom_id res chain seq x y z
N ALA A 1 -22.07 -6.27 -1.90
CA ALA A 1 -21.91 -7.64 -2.44
C ALA A 1 -20.53 -8.24 -2.16
N LEU A 2 -19.40 -7.84 -2.87
CA LEU A 2 -18.11 -8.50 -2.67
C LEU A 2 -17.52 -8.28 -1.27
N ILE A 3 -17.46 -7.02 -0.81
CA ILE A 3 -16.97 -6.67 0.54
C ILE A 3 -17.78 -7.42 1.61
N GLU A 4 -19.09 -7.41 1.51
CA GLU A 4 -19.99 -8.08 2.44
C GLU A 4 -19.73 -9.60 2.50
N ARG A 5 -19.54 -10.25 1.34
CA ARG A 5 -19.14 -11.66 1.30
C ARG A 5 -17.79 -11.90 1.96
N THR A 6 -16.79 -11.07 1.66
CA THR A 6 -15.47 -11.17 2.27
C THR A 6 -15.56 -11.08 3.80
N MET A 7 -16.30 -10.10 4.32
CA MET A 7 -16.51 -9.97 5.76
C MET A 7 -17.14 -11.22 6.35
N LYS A 8 -18.27 -11.65 5.80
CA LYS A 8 -19.07 -12.77 6.34
C LYS A 8 -18.39 -14.14 6.17
N GLU A 9 -17.74 -14.38 5.04
CA GLU A 9 -17.21 -15.71 4.69
C GLU A 9 -15.75 -15.89 5.11
N ILE A 10 -14.97 -14.80 5.32
CA ILE A 10 -13.54 -14.87 5.58
C ILE A 10 -13.18 -14.15 6.90
N ILE A 11 -13.47 -12.85 7.02
CA ILE A 11 -12.97 -12.05 8.15
C ILE A 11 -13.63 -12.43 9.46
N GLU A 12 -14.96 -12.40 9.53
CA GLU A 12 -15.70 -12.71 10.77
C GLU A 12 -15.43 -14.13 11.29
N PRO A 13 -15.42 -15.19 10.44
CA PRO A 13 -15.06 -16.53 10.90
C PRO A 13 -13.64 -16.62 11.45
N THR A 14 -12.69 -15.90 10.83
CA THR A 14 -11.29 -15.89 11.29
C THR A 14 -11.18 -15.20 12.64
N MET A 15 -11.80 -14.03 12.83
CA MET A 15 -11.79 -13.32 14.12
C MET A 15 -12.44 -14.13 15.23
N ARG A 16 -13.55 -14.81 14.90
CA ARG A 16 -14.23 -15.70 15.84
C ARG A 16 -13.34 -16.88 16.23
N GLY A 17 -12.74 -17.57 15.25
CA GLY A 17 -11.82 -18.68 15.51
C GLY A 17 -10.60 -18.27 16.35
N MET A 18 -10.04 -17.08 16.13
CA MET A 18 -8.97 -16.54 16.97
C MET A 18 -9.43 -16.36 18.43
N THR A 19 -10.62 -15.81 18.63
CA THR A 19 -11.19 -15.60 19.97
C THR A 19 -11.51 -16.93 20.66
N GLU A 20 -12.13 -17.88 19.97
CA GLU A 20 -12.43 -19.22 20.48
C GLU A 20 -11.18 -20.02 20.79
N GLY A 21 -10.10 -19.81 20.03
CA GLY A 21 -8.77 -20.38 20.27
C GLY A 21 -8.00 -19.74 21.43
N GLY A 22 -8.57 -18.74 22.11
CA GLY A 22 -7.91 -18.03 23.22
C GLY A 22 -6.89 -16.97 22.82
N HIS A 23 -6.88 -16.60 21.54
CA HIS A 23 -5.96 -15.60 20.97
C HIS A 23 -6.73 -14.48 20.23
N PRO A 24 -7.56 -13.69 20.93
CA PRO A 24 -8.31 -12.60 20.29
C PRO A 24 -7.36 -11.61 19.64
N PHE A 25 -7.65 -11.24 18.39
CA PHE A 25 -6.84 -10.30 17.61
C PHE A 25 -7.44 -8.89 17.66
N SER A 26 -6.58 -7.89 17.89
CA SER A 26 -6.91 -6.47 17.71
C SER A 26 -5.76 -5.80 16.97
N GLY A 27 -6.06 -5.11 15.87
CA GLY A 27 -5.04 -4.46 15.05
C GLY A 27 -5.42 -4.38 13.58
N VAL A 28 -4.44 -4.11 12.73
CA VAL A 28 -4.62 -4.10 11.29
C VAL A 28 -4.60 -5.53 10.75
N PHE A 29 -5.69 -5.91 10.12
CA PHE A 29 -5.85 -7.22 9.51
C PHE A 29 -6.05 -7.07 7.99
N PHE A 30 -5.03 -7.42 7.24
CA PHE A 30 -5.04 -7.38 5.77
C PHE A 30 -5.27 -8.78 5.22
N ALA A 31 -6.32 -8.96 4.42
CA ALA A 31 -6.61 -10.21 3.73
C ALA A 31 -6.26 -10.09 2.25
N GLY A 32 -5.26 -10.82 1.79
CA GLY A 32 -4.94 -11.01 0.38
C GLY A 32 -5.94 -11.97 -0.26
N LEU A 33 -6.67 -11.52 -1.28
CA LEU A 33 -7.78 -12.26 -1.87
C LEU A 33 -7.57 -12.48 -3.37
N MET A 34 -7.98 -13.66 -3.86
CA MET A 34 -8.23 -13.91 -5.26
C MET A 34 -9.74 -13.89 -5.52
N ILE A 35 -10.17 -13.07 -6.47
CA ILE A 35 -11.57 -13.04 -6.90
C ILE A 35 -11.76 -14.02 -8.04
N THR A 36 -12.48 -15.10 -7.76
CA THR A 36 -12.78 -16.19 -8.70
C THR A 36 -14.24 -16.16 -9.11
N ALA A 37 -14.64 -17.07 -10.01
CA ALA A 37 -16.05 -17.27 -10.36
C ALA A 37 -16.91 -17.73 -9.17
N ARG A 38 -16.30 -18.32 -8.14
CA ARG A 38 -16.99 -18.74 -6.89
C ARG A 38 -17.10 -17.60 -5.87
N GLY A 39 -16.30 -16.55 -6.02
CA GLY A 39 -16.26 -15.38 -5.12
C GLY A 39 -14.87 -15.11 -4.58
N PRO A 40 -14.75 -14.41 -3.44
CA PRO A 40 -13.48 -14.14 -2.80
C PRO A 40 -12.88 -15.41 -2.19
N GLU A 41 -11.65 -15.70 -2.54
CA GLU A 41 -10.87 -16.81 -1.98
C GLU A 41 -9.62 -16.24 -1.30
N LEU A 42 -9.36 -16.68 -0.08
CA LEU A 42 -8.23 -16.22 0.70
C LEU A 42 -6.92 -16.79 0.13
N ILE A 43 -5.93 -15.92 -0.06
CA ILE A 43 -4.54 -16.30 -0.37
C ILE A 43 -3.71 -16.29 0.91
N GLU A 44 -3.73 -15.15 1.62
CA GLU A 44 -2.93 -14.96 2.83
C GLU A 44 -3.56 -13.91 3.76
N TYR A 45 -3.12 -13.93 5.01
CA TYR A 45 -3.35 -12.85 5.96
C TYR A 45 -2.03 -12.14 6.29
N ASN A 46 -2.12 -10.82 6.48
CA ASN A 46 -1.07 -10.02 7.10
C ASN A 46 -1.66 -9.31 8.33
N VAL A 47 -0.94 -9.35 9.45
CA VAL A 47 -1.35 -8.72 10.73
C VAL A 47 -0.76 -7.30 10.87
N ARG A 48 -0.58 -6.63 9.78
CA ARG A 48 -0.04 -5.28 9.63
C ARG A 48 -0.54 -4.67 8.34
N PHE A 49 -0.32 -3.36 8.15
CA PHE A 49 -0.54 -2.75 6.84
C PHE A 49 0.28 -3.47 5.76
N GLY A 50 -0.31 -3.61 4.57
CA GLY A 50 0.39 -4.16 3.42
C GLY A 50 1.53 -3.24 2.94
N ASP A 51 2.48 -3.78 2.22
CA ASP A 51 3.54 -3.07 1.53
C ASP A 51 3.49 -3.49 0.04
N PRO A 52 3.13 -2.61 -0.89
CA PRO A 52 2.98 -1.14 -0.78
C PRO A 52 1.54 -0.64 -0.52
N GLU A 53 0.61 -1.45 -0.04
CA GLU A 53 -0.81 -1.08 0.13
C GLU A 53 -1.01 0.03 1.17
N CYS A 54 -0.14 0.14 2.18
CA CYS A 54 -0.22 1.19 3.20
C CYS A 54 -0.21 2.59 2.58
N GLN A 55 0.62 2.85 1.60
CA GLN A 55 0.72 4.12 0.91
C GLN A 55 -0.60 4.51 0.23
N VAL A 56 -1.25 3.55 -0.42
CA VAL A 56 -2.56 3.74 -1.06
C VAL A 56 -3.64 4.06 -0.02
N LEU A 57 -3.65 3.35 1.10
CA LEU A 57 -4.59 3.60 2.20
C LEU A 57 -4.40 5.01 2.78
N MET A 58 -3.14 5.43 3.01
CA MET A 58 -2.84 6.75 3.54
C MET A 58 -3.25 7.88 2.60
N MET A 59 -3.13 7.69 1.29
CA MET A 59 -3.59 8.67 0.31
C MET A 59 -5.12 8.79 0.26
N ARG A 60 -5.84 7.73 0.58
CA ARG A 60 -7.31 7.71 0.59
C ARG A 60 -7.94 8.06 1.94
N LEU A 61 -7.22 7.89 3.05
CA LEU A 61 -7.76 8.16 4.37
C LEU A 61 -7.98 9.68 4.58
N LYS A 62 -9.20 10.07 4.97
CA LYS A 62 -9.54 11.43 5.40
C LYS A 62 -9.41 11.61 6.91
N SER A 63 -9.79 10.56 7.65
CA SER A 63 -9.73 10.58 9.12
C SER A 63 -8.30 10.64 9.61
N ASP A 64 -8.11 11.17 10.81
CA ASP A 64 -6.81 11.12 11.48
C ASP A 64 -6.43 9.68 11.84
N LEU A 65 -5.31 9.23 11.28
CA LEU A 65 -4.80 7.86 11.50
C LEU A 65 -4.47 7.60 12.97
N LEU A 66 -3.92 8.60 13.67
CA LEU A 66 -3.54 8.44 15.08
C LEU A 66 -4.76 8.15 15.95
N SER A 67 -5.87 8.83 15.71
CA SER A 67 -7.13 8.60 16.41
C SER A 67 -7.65 7.16 16.17
N LEU A 68 -7.57 6.66 14.96
CA LEU A 68 -7.97 5.27 14.64
C LEU A 68 -7.06 4.24 15.30
N LEU A 69 -5.74 4.45 15.28
CA LEU A 69 -4.77 3.57 15.93
C LEU A 69 -4.91 3.58 17.45
N HIS A 70 -5.13 4.75 18.04
CA HIS A 70 -5.39 4.89 19.47
C HIS A 70 -6.68 4.14 19.87
N ALA A 71 -7.77 4.35 19.15
CA ALA A 71 -9.03 3.65 19.39
C ALA A 71 -8.88 2.13 19.26
N THR A 72 -8.09 1.66 18.29
CA THR A 72 -7.76 0.23 18.15
C THR A 72 -7.02 -0.28 19.39
N ALA A 73 -6.02 0.45 19.86
CA ALA A 73 -5.20 0.05 21.00
C ALA A 73 -5.95 0.08 22.34
N THR A 74 -6.94 0.96 22.47
CA THR A 74 -7.76 1.11 23.69
C THR A 74 -9.08 0.31 23.66
N GLY A 75 -9.36 -0.39 22.54
CA GLY A 75 -10.59 -1.17 22.41
C GLY A 75 -11.86 -0.32 22.23
N THR A 76 -11.72 0.89 21.71
CA THR A 76 -12.82 1.85 21.50
C THR A 76 -13.08 2.16 20.02
N LEU A 77 -12.67 1.25 19.13
CA LEU A 77 -12.77 1.44 17.68
C LEU A 77 -14.23 1.58 17.19
N ASP A 78 -15.17 1.01 17.92
CA ASP A 78 -16.61 1.14 17.69
C ASP A 78 -17.15 2.56 17.91
N GLN A 79 -16.39 3.44 18.58
CA GLN A 79 -16.74 4.84 18.85
C GLN A 79 -16.19 5.82 17.82
N VAL A 80 -15.42 5.35 16.86
CA VAL A 80 -14.82 6.17 15.81
C VAL A 80 -15.15 5.60 14.43
N SER A 81 -15.12 6.43 13.40
CA SER A 81 -15.34 6.02 12.02
C SER A 81 -14.15 6.39 11.15
N ALA A 82 -13.83 5.53 10.20
CA ALA A 82 -12.85 5.82 9.16
C ALA A 82 -13.55 6.42 7.94
N GLU A 83 -13.23 7.66 7.62
CA GLU A 83 -13.69 8.33 6.42
C GLU A 83 -12.66 8.20 5.31
N TRP A 84 -13.12 7.93 4.11
CA TRP A 84 -12.29 7.72 2.93
C TRP A 84 -12.59 8.72 1.84
N ARG A 85 -11.57 9.08 1.07
CA ARG A 85 -11.74 9.81 -0.18
C ARG A 85 -12.42 8.90 -1.21
N GLU A 86 -13.23 9.50 -2.07
CA GLU A 86 -13.90 8.75 -3.15
C GLU A 86 -12.93 8.43 -4.28
N GLU A 87 -11.94 9.30 -4.48
CA GLU A 87 -10.93 9.16 -5.52
C GLU A 87 -10.13 7.85 -5.36
N ALA A 88 -9.89 7.19 -6.47
CA ALA A 88 -9.00 6.04 -6.50
C ALA A 88 -7.55 6.46 -6.23
N ALA A 89 -6.80 5.59 -5.58
CA ALA A 89 -5.37 5.76 -5.39
C ALA A 89 -4.61 4.55 -5.94
N LEU A 90 -3.41 4.79 -6.45
CA LEU A 90 -2.53 3.76 -6.99
C LEU A 90 -1.09 4.07 -6.59
N THR A 91 -0.30 3.06 -6.35
CA THR A 91 1.13 3.19 -6.08
C THR A 91 1.96 2.49 -7.15
N VAL A 92 3.03 3.12 -7.57
CA VAL A 92 4.05 2.54 -8.46
C VAL A 92 5.36 2.45 -7.69
N VAL A 93 5.89 1.26 -7.61
CA VAL A 93 7.14 0.97 -6.91
C VAL A 93 8.32 1.17 -7.86
N VAL A 94 9.29 2.00 -7.50
CA VAL A 94 10.58 2.14 -8.19
C VAL A 94 11.63 1.39 -7.38
N ALA A 95 12.29 0.42 -7.99
CA ALA A 95 13.27 -0.44 -7.33
C ALA A 95 14.65 -0.36 -7.98
N SER A 96 15.69 -0.75 -7.23
CA SER A 96 17.04 -0.92 -7.78
C SER A 96 17.08 -2.02 -8.84
N LYS A 97 17.76 -1.80 -9.94
CA LYS A 97 18.01 -2.84 -10.98
C LYS A 97 18.54 -4.12 -10.35
N GLY A 98 17.90 -5.23 -10.68
CA GLY A 98 18.22 -6.56 -10.13
C GLY A 98 17.33 -7.00 -8.99
N TYR A 99 16.56 -6.10 -8.35
CA TYR A 99 15.57 -6.48 -7.33
C TYR A 99 14.52 -7.46 -7.91
N PRO A 100 14.08 -8.52 -7.19
CA PRO A 100 14.43 -8.91 -5.81
C PRO A 100 15.71 -9.77 -5.68
N GLY A 101 16.49 -9.97 -6.74
CA GLY A 101 17.76 -10.69 -6.69
C GLY A 101 18.91 -9.82 -6.17
N ALA A 102 20.12 -10.07 -6.65
CA ALA A 102 21.28 -9.24 -6.28
C ALA A 102 21.19 -7.86 -6.94
N TYR A 103 21.29 -6.80 -6.16
CA TYR A 103 21.28 -5.41 -6.63
C TYR A 103 22.31 -4.56 -5.89
N GLU A 104 22.74 -3.48 -6.54
CA GLU A 104 23.65 -2.51 -5.96
C GLU A 104 22.96 -1.68 -4.88
N LYS A 105 23.61 -1.54 -3.72
CA LYS A 105 23.13 -0.72 -2.59
C LYS A 105 23.82 0.64 -2.59
N ASN A 106 23.17 1.60 -1.93
CA ASN A 106 23.63 2.99 -1.79
C ASN A 106 23.84 3.70 -3.13
N THR A 107 23.06 3.33 -4.15
CA THR A 107 23.07 4.05 -5.43
C THR A 107 22.44 5.43 -5.27
N PRO A 108 23.07 6.50 -5.77
CA PRO A 108 22.56 7.84 -5.59
C PRO A 108 21.26 8.08 -6.37
N ILE A 109 20.32 8.76 -5.71
CA ILE A 109 19.12 9.33 -6.32
C ILE A 109 19.42 10.82 -6.50
N ALA A 110 19.60 11.26 -7.73
CA ALA A 110 20.08 12.60 -8.04
C ALA A 110 19.03 13.67 -7.73
N SER A 111 17.76 13.40 -8.08
CA SER A 111 16.66 14.29 -7.76
C SER A 111 15.35 13.54 -7.55
N LEU A 112 14.45 14.16 -6.81
CA LEU A 112 13.04 13.76 -6.68
C LEU A 112 12.16 14.89 -7.19
N PRO A 113 11.00 14.57 -7.78
CA PRO A 113 10.03 15.58 -8.18
C PRO A 113 9.51 16.35 -6.96
N GLN A 114 9.10 17.58 -7.17
CA GLN A 114 8.43 18.35 -6.13
C GLN A 114 7.06 17.74 -5.83
N ALA A 115 6.65 17.86 -4.55
CA ALA A 115 5.31 17.45 -4.13
C ALA A 115 4.23 18.16 -4.96
N GLN A 116 3.22 17.43 -5.38
CA GLN A 116 2.07 17.91 -6.14
C GLN A 116 0.78 17.54 -5.41
N ASP A 117 -0.27 18.33 -5.59
CA ASP A 117 -1.58 17.98 -5.04
C ASP A 117 -2.06 16.64 -5.62
N GLY A 118 -2.50 15.75 -4.74
CA GLY A 118 -2.97 14.41 -5.10
C GLY A 118 -1.89 13.38 -5.42
N ALA A 119 -0.60 13.77 -5.34
CA ALA A 119 0.51 12.87 -5.60
C ALA A 119 1.66 13.03 -4.60
N LYS A 120 2.28 11.93 -4.17
CA LYS A 120 3.30 11.92 -3.13
C LYS A 120 4.37 10.85 -3.36
N VAL A 121 5.63 11.21 -3.11
CA VAL A 121 6.74 10.27 -3.03
C VAL A 121 6.86 9.74 -1.61
N PHE A 122 6.84 8.43 -1.47
CA PHE A 122 7.08 7.73 -0.20
C PHE A 122 8.46 7.10 -0.21
N HIS A 123 9.21 7.31 0.86
CA HIS A 123 10.52 6.72 1.06
C HIS A 123 10.39 5.38 1.78
N ALA A 124 10.85 4.31 1.14
CA ALA A 124 10.94 2.98 1.74
C ALA A 124 12.41 2.62 2.03
N GLY A 125 13.13 2.11 1.03
CA GLY A 125 14.54 1.78 1.17
C GLY A 125 15.46 2.93 0.75
N THR A 126 15.43 4.07 1.43
CA THR A 126 16.30 5.23 1.15
C THR A 126 16.99 5.70 2.43
N ALA A 127 18.13 6.36 2.28
CA ALA A 127 18.86 7.02 3.37
C ALA A 127 19.60 8.26 2.87
N LEU A 128 20.00 9.12 3.80
CA LEU A 128 20.98 10.17 3.53
C LEU A 128 22.37 9.63 3.87
N LYS A 129 23.29 9.70 2.92
CA LYS A 129 24.70 9.36 3.09
C LYS A 129 25.53 10.53 2.60
N ASP A 130 26.32 11.11 3.47
CA ASP A 130 27.16 12.30 3.18
C ASP A 130 26.37 13.46 2.54
N GLY A 131 25.13 13.65 3.00
CA GLY A 131 24.21 14.67 2.49
C GLY A 131 23.53 14.34 1.16
N GLN A 132 23.81 13.17 0.57
CA GLN A 132 23.18 12.71 -0.66
C GLN A 132 22.10 11.66 -0.36
N LEU A 133 20.96 11.74 -1.05
CA LEU A 133 19.92 10.72 -1.00
C LEU A 133 20.39 9.48 -1.77
N VAL A 134 20.35 8.33 -1.12
CA VAL A 134 20.75 7.05 -1.72
C VAL A 134 19.66 5.98 -1.51
N ALA A 135 19.54 5.05 -2.46
CA ALA A 135 18.71 3.86 -2.33
C ALA A 135 19.48 2.75 -1.61
N THR A 136 19.02 2.38 -0.41
CA THR A 136 19.60 1.30 0.40
C THR A 136 18.89 -0.03 0.19
N GLY A 137 17.67 0.03 -0.33
CA GLY A 137 16.78 -1.10 -0.63
C GLY A 137 15.59 -0.61 -1.46
N GLY A 138 14.76 -1.51 -2.01
CA GLY A 138 13.73 -1.13 -2.98
C GLY A 138 12.60 -0.26 -2.41
N THR A 139 12.09 0.59 -3.16
CA THR A 139 10.75 1.07 -3.47
C THR A 139 10.29 2.47 -3.07
N VAL A 140 9.65 3.14 -4.04
CA VAL A 140 8.88 4.40 -3.92
C VAL A 140 7.66 4.30 -4.84
N GLY A 141 6.46 4.73 -4.42
CA GLY A 141 5.26 4.55 -5.26
C GLY A 141 4.19 5.66 -5.24
N GLU A 142 3.36 5.75 -6.31
CA GLU A 142 2.20 6.68 -6.44
C GLU A 142 1.16 6.31 -7.54
N PRO A 143 -0.08 6.97 -7.61
CA PRO A 143 -1.17 6.61 -8.56
C PRO A 143 -0.86 6.88 -10.04
N GLN A 144 -1.50 6.14 -10.96
CA GLN A 144 -1.02 5.85 -12.31
C GLN A 144 -0.56 7.05 -13.17
N ALA A 145 -1.40 7.99 -13.59
CA ALA A 145 -0.94 9.08 -14.47
C ALA A 145 -0.06 10.08 -13.69
N ALA A 146 -0.47 10.44 -12.48
CA ALA A 146 0.32 11.28 -11.57
C ALA A 146 1.58 10.54 -11.10
N ALA A 147 1.48 9.22 -10.83
CA ALA A 147 2.61 8.40 -10.44
C ALA A 147 3.67 8.29 -11.52
N TYR A 148 3.29 8.00 -12.75
CA TYR A 148 4.27 7.94 -13.83
C TYR A 148 4.88 9.30 -14.16
N ALA A 149 4.13 10.39 -14.03
CA ALA A 149 4.70 11.73 -14.14
C ALA A 149 5.76 12.00 -13.05
N LEU A 150 5.51 11.57 -11.81
CA LEU A 150 6.49 11.66 -10.73
C LEU A 150 7.64 10.66 -10.92
N VAL A 151 7.36 9.43 -11.30
CA VAL A 151 8.39 8.42 -11.62
C VAL A 151 9.35 8.93 -12.69
N ASP A 152 8.81 9.58 -13.74
CA ASP A 152 9.63 10.15 -14.82
C ASP A 152 10.45 11.37 -14.35
N GLY A 153 10.03 12.04 -13.27
CA GLY A 153 10.78 13.10 -12.60
C GLY A 153 11.84 12.61 -11.60
N ILE A 154 11.92 11.31 -11.33
CA ILE A 154 12.96 10.73 -10.45
C ILE A 154 14.24 10.50 -11.25
N GLU A 155 15.28 11.24 -10.96
CA GLU A 155 16.60 11.05 -11.55
C GLU A 155 17.41 9.98 -10.77
N TRP A 156 17.13 8.74 -11.08
CA TRP A 156 17.84 7.59 -10.52
C TRP A 156 18.26 6.61 -11.62
N HIS A 157 19.53 6.69 -12.04
CA HIS A 157 20.07 5.88 -13.15
C HIS A 157 19.91 4.37 -12.94
N ASN A 158 19.98 3.90 -11.71
CA ASN A 158 19.83 2.49 -11.34
C ASN A 158 18.42 2.08 -10.94
N GLY A 159 17.43 2.98 -11.07
CA GLY A 159 16.03 2.72 -10.78
C GLY A 159 15.30 2.07 -11.95
N PHE A 160 14.30 1.23 -11.65
CA PHE A 160 13.33 0.74 -12.63
C PHE A 160 11.97 0.55 -11.98
N CYS A 161 10.92 0.60 -12.79
CA CYS A 161 9.56 0.27 -12.36
C CYS A 161 8.82 -0.49 -13.47
N ARG A 162 7.70 -1.11 -13.10
CA ARG A 162 6.72 -1.62 -14.07
C ARG A 162 5.95 -0.43 -14.65
N ARG A 163 5.71 -0.47 -15.96
CA ARG A 163 4.97 0.57 -16.70
C ARG A 163 3.51 0.21 -17.01
N ASP A 164 3.08 -0.98 -16.57
CA ASP A 164 1.75 -1.54 -16.82
C ASP A 164 0.86 -1.61 -15.56
N ILE A 165 1.23 -0.93 -14.47
CA ILE A 165 0.44 -0.92 -13.23
C ILE A 165 -0.92 -0.27 -13.49
N GLY A 166 -2.00 -0.91 -13.03
CA GLY A 166 -3.37 -0.40 -13.14
C GLY A 166 -4.03 -0.57 -14.52
N TRP A 167 -3.37 -1.15 -15.52
CA TRP A 167 -3.92 -1.29 -16.87
C TRP A 167 -5.27 -2.05 -16.92
N GLN A 168 -5.44 -3.05 -16.07
CA GLN A 168 -6.68 -3.84 -16.01
C GLN A 168 -7.85 -3.02 -15.45
N ALA A 169 -7.61 -2.16 -14.46
CA ALA A 169 -8.64 -1.27 -13.92
C ALA A 169 -9.10 -0.28 -14.99
N ILE A 170 -8.14 0.37 -15.66
CA ILE A 170 -8.44 1.31 -16.76
C ILE A 170 -9.17 0.64 -17.93
N ALA A 171 -8.81 -0.59 -18.27
CA ALA A 171 -9.49 -1.33 -19.32
C ALA A 171 -10.96 -1.64 -18.95
N ARG A 172 -11.25 -1.88 -17.68
CA ARG A 172 -12.62 -2.11 -17.19
C ARG A 172 -13.48 -0.85 -17.15
N GLU A 173 -12.88 0.32 -16.89
CA GLU A 173 -13.59 1.61 -16.90
C GLU A 173 -13.99 2.05 -18.32
N LYS A 174 -13.33 1.52 -19.34
CA LYS A 174 -13.59 1.83 -20.76
C LYS A 174 -14.51 0.82 -21.45
N ALA A 175 -14.88 -0.25 -20.78
CA ALA A 175 -15.76 -1.31 -21.29
C ALA A 175 -17.21 -1.14 -20.82
#